data_baadaefab3d6ebf7c11b85d3cd562053
#
_entry.id   baadaefab3d6ebf7c11b85d3cd562053
#
_cell.length_a   1.000
_cell.length_b   1.000
_cell.length_c   1.000
_cell.angle_alpha   90.00
_cell.angle_beta   90.00
_cell.angle_gamma   90.00
#
_symmetry.space_group_name_H-M   'P 1'
#
loop_
_entity.id
_entity.type
_entity.pdbx_description
1 polymer ?
#
loop_
_entity_poly.entity_id
_entity_poly.type
_entity_poly.pdbx_seq_one_letter_code
_entity_poly.pdbx_strand_id
1 'polypeptide(L)'
;THEVDEVIFKSSIDDLEKDILAIDWSRYISKNFAVRVKRFNSPIDTVAAERKTGSLILSKCDNIKVKLKKPDSLIRLIAYENTVYIAIEKFKLNKKHFEEIKPHKRPFFYPGSMSPKLARCMVNLSRVNSGDLVLDPFCGTGGILIEAGLIGCKVAGSDVNWKMKNGSAINLDYCGITDYRTFNVDVRELKMYEKVDSVVTDPPYGISTSTGDIEGDEIFNEFFHSIYDNMKDDAYLCMASPHYVDLNPMI
;
A
#
# COMPACT_ATOMS: atom_id res chain seq x y z
N THR A 1 -5.69 3.74 3.64
CA THR A 1 -5.26 5.04 4.17
C THR A 1 -4.52 5.79 3.09
N HIS A 2 -4.91 7.02 2.79
CA HIS A 2 -4.30 7.80 1.70
C HIS A 2 -3.42 8.94 2.21
N GLU A 3 -3.61 9.33 3.44
CA GLU A 3 -2.91 10.40 4.12
C GLU A 3 -2.62 9.94 5.54
N VAL A 4 -1.46 10.26 6.03
CA VAL A 4 -1.05 10.04 7.43
C VAL A 4 -0.71 11.39 8.01
N ASP A 5 -1.46 11.80 9.02
CA ASP A 5 -1.27 13.03 9.76
C ASP A 5 -0.79 12.67 11.18
N GLU A 6 0.27 13.32 11.64
CA GLU A 6 0.71 13.25 13.03
C GLU A 6 0.00 14.35 13.82
N VAL A 7 -0.81 13.97 14.80
CA VAL A 7 -1.45 14.93 15.71
C VAL A 7 -0.39 15.47 16.68
N ILE A 8 -0.19 16.80 16.63
CA ILE A 8 0.79 17.49 17.48
C ILE A 8 0.13 18.19 18.67
N PHE A 9 -1.17 18.52 18.56
CA PHE A 9 -1.92 19.20 19.62
C PHE A 9 -3.42 18.91 19.51
N LYS A 10 -4.11 18.96 20.64
CA LYS A 10 -5.58 18.88 20.73
C LYS A 10 -6.12 20.13 21.41
N SER A 11 -7.05 20.84 20.75
CA SER A 11 -7.65 22.09 21.20
C SER A 11 -9.18 21.99 21.19
N SER A 12 -9.85 22.98 21.78
CA SER A 12 -11.26 23.30 21.50
C SER A 12 -11.36 24.34 20.38
N ILE A 13 -12.56 24.53 19.82
CA ILE A 13 -12.78 25.62 18.86
C ILE A 13 -12.52 26.98 19.53
N ASP A 14 -12.94 27.13 20.78
CA ASP A 14 -12.84 28.39 21.53
C ASP A 14 -11.40 28.76 21.88
N ASP A 15 -10.55 27.77 22.21
CA ASP A 15 -9.15 27.98 22.57
C ASP A 15 -8.19 27.91 21.37
N LEU A 16 -8.66 27.59 20.16
CA LEU A 16 -7.85 27.28 19.00
C LEU A 16 -6.79 28.35 18.70
N GLU A 17 -7.14 29.63 18.76
CA GLU A 17 -6.20 30.72 18.48
C GLU A 17 -5.07 30.80 19.51
N LYS A 18 -5.40 30.68 20.79
CA LYS A 18 -4.45 30.65 21.90
C LYS A 18 -3.48 29.49 21.75
N ASP A 19 -4.00 28.32 21.46
CA ASP A 19 -3.21 27.10 21.36
C ASP A 19 -2.30 27.10 20.12
N ILE A 20 -2.77 27.62 18.99
CA ILE A 20 -1.94 27.84 17.79
C ILE A 20 -0.75 28.78 18.11
N LEU A 21 -0.96 29.82 18.90
CA LEU A 21 0.10 30.74 19.30
C LEU A 21 1.09 30.12 20.31
N ALA A 22 0.70 29.07 21.04
CA ALA A 22 1.55 28.37 22.00
C ALA A 22 2.47 27.34 21.36
N ILE A 23 2.15 26.87 20.13
CA ILE A 23 2.95 25.86 19.42
C ILE A 23 4.26 26.47 18.89
N ASP A 24 5.37 25.76 19.09
CA ASP A 24 6.65 26.07 18.44
C ASP A 24 6.64 25.54 16.99
N TRP A 25 6.23 26.37 16.05
CA TRP A 25 6.10 26.02 14.64
C TRP A 25 7.44 25.82 13.92
N SER A 26 8.56 26.27 14.49
CA SER A 26 9.88 26.09 13.89
C SER A 26 10.28 24.61 13.77
N ARG A 27 9.69 23.77 14.61
CA ARG A 27 9.88 22.30 14.57
C ARG A 27 9.17 21.61 13.39
N TYR A 28 8.16 22.27 12.80
CA TYR A 28 7.25 21.65 11.83
C TYR A 28 7.28 22.32 10.45
N ILE A 29 7.74 23.56 10.38
CA ILE A 29 7.75 24.36 9.15
C ILE A 29 9.18 24.80 8.83
N SER A 30 9.66 24.42 7.62
CA SER A 30 11.02 24.79 7.19
C SER A 30 11.06 26.07 6.35
N LYS A 31 10.27 26.15 5.28
CA LYS A 31 10.29 27.28 4.31
C LYS A 31 8.90 27.82 4.01
N ASN A 32 7.97 26.92 3.72
CA ASN A 32 6.61 27.31 3.37
C ASN A 32 5.59 26.27 3.85
N PHE A 33 4.36 26.72 4.05
CA PHE A 33 3.30 25.89 4.56
C PHE A 33 1.94 26.24 3.96
N ALA A 34 1.00 25.34 4.15
CA ALA A 34 -0.42 25.60 3.98
C ALA A 34 -1.20 25.05 5.17
N VAL A 35 -2.36 25.64 5.44
CA VAL A 35 -3.33 25.11 6.40
C VAL A 35 -4.52 24.56 5.63
N ARG A 36 -5.05 23.42 6.05
CA ARG A 36 -6.28 22.82 5.54
C ARG A 36 -7.13 22.31 6.69
N VAL A 37 -8.42 22.62 6.62
CA VAL A 37 -9.40 22.17 7.61
C VAL A 37 -10.24 21.02 7.05
N LYS A 38 -10.33 19.94 7.81
CA LYS A 38 -11.33 18.87 7.61
C LYS A 38 -12.31 18.94 8.78
N ARG A 39 -13.60 19.06 8.51
CA ARG A 39 -14.62 19.07 9.55
C ARG A 39 -15.54 17.86 9.47
N PHE A 40 -15.89 17.34 10.63
CA PHE A 40 -16.83 16.25 10.84
C PHE A 40 -17.77 16.66 11.96
N ASN A 41 -19.05 16.87 11.66
CA ASN A 41 -20.07 17.31 12.63
C ASN A 41 -19.60 18.48 13.53
N SER A 42 -18.96 19.49 12.93
CA SER A 42 -18.37 20.63 13.65
C SER A 42 -18.88 21.96 13.08
N PRO A 43 -19.16 22.97 13.93
CA PRO A 43 -19.62 24.29 13.50
C PRO A 43 -18.52 25.15 12.87
N ILE A 44 -17.26 24.73 12.90
CA ILE A 44 -16.13 25.54 12.44
C ILE A 44 -16.29 25.99 10.97
N ASP A 45 -16.08 27.27 10.71
CA ASP A 45 -15.91 27.77 9.34
C ASP A 45 -14.51 27.40 8.84
N THR A 46 -14.46 26.51 7.87
CA THR A 46 -13.20 25.94 7.37
C THR A 46 -12.31 27.00 6.72
N VAL A 47 -12.89 27.92 5.93
CA VAL A 47 -12.13 28.96 5.20
C VAL A 47 -11.60 30.02 6.16
N ALA A 48 -12.45 30.48 7.08
CA ALA A 48 -12.04 31.45 8.09
C ALA A 48 -10.95 30.87 9.00
N ALA A 49 -11.10 29.61 9.44
CA ALA A 49 -10.11 28.92 10.28
C ALA A 49 -8.78 28.71 9.54
N GLU A 50 -8.78 28.33 8.24
CA GLU A 50 -7.56 28.22 7.45
C GLU A 50 -6.80 29.56 7.38
N ARG A 51 -7.49 30.64 7.06
CA ARG A 51 -6.91 31.99 6.95
C ARG A 51 -6.38 32.48 8.29
N LYS A 52 -7.19 32.37 9.34
CA LYS A 52 -6.81 32.83 10.68
C LYS A 52 -5.61 32.08 11.22
N THR A 53 -5.64 30.75 11.15
CA THR A 53 -4.50 29.92 11.56
C THR A 53 -3.23 30.26 10.78
N GLY A 54 -3.34 30.42 9.45
CA GLY A 54 -2.19 30.82 8.63
C GLY A 54 -1.61 32.17 9.05
N SER A 55 -2.46 33.15 9.36
CA SER A 55 -2.03 34.47 9.84
C SER A 55 -1.36 34.40 11.22
N LEU A 56 -1.91 33.63 12.16
CA LEU A 56 -1.33 33.43 13.49
C LEU A 56 0.06 32.78 13.42
N ILE A 57 0.22 31.78 12.56
CA ILE A 57 1.52 31.11 12.37
C ILE A 57 2.53 32.09 11.78
N LEU A 58 2.15 32.88 10.77
CA LEU A 58 3.03 33.92 10.18
C LEU A 58 3.47 34.97 11.21
N SER A 59 2.61 35.32 12.17
CA SER A 59 2.96 36.27 13.23
C SER A 59 3.99 35.76 14.25
N LYS A 60 4.23 34.44 14.26
CA LYS A 60 5.14 33.76 15.20
C LYS A 60 6.45 33.33 14.58
N CYS A 61 6.55 33.27 13.27
CA CYS A 61 7.71 32.70 12.60
C CYS A 61 8.22 33.67 11.53
N ASP A 62 9.51 33.99 11.59
CA ASP A 62 10.19 34.75 10.57
C ASP A 62 10.61 33.85 9.41
N ASN A 63 10.72 34.45 8.21
CA ASN A 63 11.24 33.80 7.00
C ASN A 63 10.43 32.59 6.46
N ILE A 64 9.17 32.43 6.86
CA ILE A 64 8.25 31.43 6.29
C ILE A 64 7.21 32.10 5.38
N LYS A 65 6.64 31.34 4.45
CA LYS A 65 5.62 31.82 3.49
C LYS A 65 4.45 30.85 3.40
N VAL A 66 3.27 31.39 3.14
CA VAL A 66 2.12 30.56 2.78
C VAL A 66 2.22 30.16 1.31
N LYS A 67 2.09 28.85 1.03
CA LYS A 67 2.09 28.27 -0.31
C LYS A 67 0.98 27.26 -0.44
N LEU A 68 -0.10 27.64 -1.10
CA LEU A 68 -1.34 26.83 -1.17
C LEU A 68 -1.22 25.59 -2.06
N LYS A 69 -0.31 25.58 -3.04
CA LYS A 69 -0.07 24.46 -3.96
C LYS A 69 1.29 23.84 -3.66
N LYS A 70 1.31 22.53 -3.34
CA LYS A 70 2.53 21.78 -3.01
C LYS A 70 3.38 22.49 -1.95
N PRO A 71 2.85 22.73 -0.74
CA PRO A 71 3.66 23.28 0.36
C PRO A 71 4.70 22.26 0.81
N ASP A 72 5.77 22.72 1.46
CA ASP A 72 6.75 21.84 2.09
C ASP A 72 6.19 21.22 3.37
N SER A 73 5.34 21.97 4.11
CA SER A 73 4.63 21.49 5.30
C SER A 73 3.13 21.74 5.14
N LEU A 74 2.32 20.69 5.31
CA LEU A 74 0.86 20.83 5.34
C LEU A 74 0.36 20.65 6.77
N ILE A 75 -0.20 21.73 7.31
CA ILE A 75 -0.85 21.74 8.61
C ILE A 75 -2.33 21.41 8.40
N ARG A 76 -2.81 20.43 9.13
CA ARG A 76 -4.20 20.00 9.05
C ARG A 76 -4.92 20.23 10.36
N LEU A 77 -6.04 20.96 10.31
CA LEU A 77 -6.97 21.05 11.40
C LEU A 77 -8.10 20.05 11.15
N ILE A 78 -8.25 19.08 12.03
CA ILE A 78 -9.31 18.08 11.96
C ILE A 78 -10.29 18.38 13.07
N ALA A 79 -11.44 18.97 12.70
CA ALA A 79 -12.47 19.38 13.64
C ALA A 79 -13.57 18.31 13.72
N TYR A 80 -13.83 17.84 14.93
CA TYR A 80 -14.93 16.95 15.27
C TYR A 80 -15.72 17.57 16.43
N GLU A 81 -16.98 17.90 16.19
CA GLU A 81 -17.81 18.66 17.14
C GLU A 81 -17.09 19.94 17.60
N ASN A 82 -16.83 20.09 18.92
CA ASN A 82 -16.10 21.24 19.47
C ASN A 82 -14.58 20.98 19.62
N THR A 83 -14.08 19.81 19.25
CA THR A 83 -12.66 19.46 19.37
C THR A 83 -11.94 19.67 18.03
N VAL A 84 -10.74 20.26 18.08
CA VAL A 84 -9.85 20.44 16.93
C VAL A 84 -8.52 19.74 17.18
N TYR A 85 -8.18 18.77 16.33
CA TYR A 85 -6.85 18.18 16.30
C TYR A 85 -5.98 18.94 15.32
N ILE A 86 -4.87 19.46 15.81
CA ILE A 86 -3.84 20.14 15.01
C ILE A 86 -2.81 19.08 14.63
N ALA A 87 -2.61 18.89 13.33
CA ALA A 87 -1.77 17.80 12.82
C ALA A 87 -0.87 18.27 11.68
N ILE A 88 0.20 17.53 11.44
CA ILE A 88 1.14 17.72 10.33
C ILE A 88 1.02 16.51 9.39
N GLU A 89 0.80 16.77 8.09
CA GLU A 89 0.81 15.71 7.09
C GLU A 89 2.23 15.12 6.98
N LYS A 90 2.36 13.83 7.31
CA LYS A 90 3.63 13.11 7.21
C LYS A 90 3.78 12.39 5.88
N PHE A 91 2.67 11.89 5.37
CA PHE A 91 2.67 11.12 4.15
C PHE A 91 1.35 11.28 3.39
N LYS A 92 1.47 11.39 2.08
CA LYS A 92 0.34 11.37 1.16
C LYS A 92 0.60 10.42 0.02
N LEU A 93 -0.24 9.39 -0.09
CA LEU A 93 -0.14 8.42 -1.18
C LEU A 93 -0.48 9.08 -2.53
N ASN A 94 0.37 8.86 -3.51
CA ASN A 94 0.07 9.23 -4.89
C ASN A 94 -0.99 8.27 -5.48
N LYS A 95 -2.24 8.68 -5.47
CA LYS A 95 -3.36 7.86 -6.00
C LYS A 95 -3.28 7.63 -7.50
N LYS A 96 -2.58 8.49 -8.25
CA LYS A 96 -2.43 8.36 -9.71
C LYS A 96 -1.68 7.09 -10.07
N HIS A 97 -0.73 6.67 -9.24
CA HIS A 97 0.01 5.44 -9.40
C HIS A 97 -0.92 4.24 -9.71
N PHE A 98 -1.94 4.01 -8.89
CA PHE A 98 -2.87 2.88 -9.09
C PHE A 98 -3.71 3.00 -10.36
N GLU A 99 -3.96 4.22 -10.83
CA GLU A 99 -4.67 4.45 -12.10
C GLU A 99 -3.77 4.23 -13.32
N GLU A 100 -2.47 4.54 -13.18
CA GLU A 100 -1.48 4.42 -14.24
C GLU A 100 -1.11 2.97 -14.53
N ILE A 101 -1.09 2.12 -13.50
CA ILE A 101 -0.71 0.69 -13.61
C ILE A 101 -1.90 -0.29 -13.53
N LYS A 102 -3.12 0.16 -13.83
CA LYS A 102 -4.28 -0.74 -13.94
C LYS A 102 -3.99 -1.87 -14.95
N PRO A 103 -4.51 -3.11 -14.74
CA PRO A 103 -4.22 -4.24 -15.59
C PRO A 103 -4.35 -3.97 -17.10
N HIS A 104 -5.44 -3.30 -17.52
CA HIS A 104 -5.70 -2.98 -18.92
C HIS A 104 -4.78 -1.88 -19.50
N LYS A 105 -3.93 -1.25 -18.71
CA LYS A 105 -2.92 -0.28 -19.15
C LYS A 105 -1.52 -0.87 -19.26
N ARG A 106 -1.35 -2.12 -18.82
CA ARG A 106 -0.07 -2.83 -18.91
C ARG A 106 0.07 -3.47 -20.30
N PRO A 107 1.29 -3.69 -20.79
CA PRO A 107 1.53 -4.34 -22.08
C PRO A 107 0.90 -5.72 -22.19
N PHE A 108 0.91 -6.50 -21.11
CA PHE A 108 0.24 -7.78 -21.05
C PHE A 108 -0.96 -7.72 -20.11
N PHE A 109 -2.14 -7.94 -20.67
CA PHE A 109 -3.41 -7.95 -19.94
C PHE A 109 -4.10 -9.30 -20.06
N TYR A 110 -4.68 -9.76 -18.96
CA TYR A 110 -5.55 -10.93 -18.92
C TYR A 110 -6.78 -10.65 -18.03
N PRO A 111 -8.00 -11.05 -18.47
CA PRO A 111 -9.20 -10.91 -17.63
C PRO A 111 -9.04 -11.60 -16.27
N GLY A 112 -9.56 -11.01 -15.22
CA GLY A 112 -9.40 -11.53 -13.87
C GLY A 112 -8.15 -11.05 -13.13
N SER A 113 -7.27 -10.27 -13.80
CA SER A 113 -6.10 -9.71 -13.11
C SER A 113 -6.49 -8.83 -11.92
N MET A 114 -5.84 -9.05 -10.78
CA MET A 114 -6.08 -8.33 -9.53
C MET A 114 -5.86 -6.82 -9.67
N SER A 115 -6.68 -6.03 -8.96
CA SER A 115 -6.52 -4.58 -8.94
C SER A 115 -5.24 -4.16 -8.17
N PRO A 116 -4.52 -3.11 -8.61
CA PRO A 116 -3.29 -2.66 -7.95
C PRO A 116 -3.48 -2.31 -6.47
N LYS A 117 -4.64 -1.74 -6.11
CA LYS A 117 -4.93 -1.40 -4.71
C LYS A 117 -5.04 -2.64 -3.81
N LEU A 118 -5.68 -3.70 -4.30
CA LEU A 118 -5.79 -4.95 -3.56
C LEU A 118 -4.43 -5.64 -3.45
N ALA A 119 -3.69 -5.74 -4.56
CA ALA A 119 -2.33 -6.27 -4.56
C ALA A 119 -1.42 -5.53 -3.56
N ARG A 120 -1.44 -4.18 -3.55
CA ARG A 120 -0.70 -3.37 -2.57
C ARG A 120 -1.17 -3.62 -1.13
N CYS A 121 -2.47 -3.82 -0.90
CA CYS A 121 -2.99 -4.14 0.42
C CYS A 121 -2.42 -5.48 0.91
N MET A 122 -2.44 -6.51 0.07
CA MET A 122 -1.88 -7.83 0.41
C MET A 122 -0.37 -7.77 0.69
N VAL A 123 0.39 -7.07 -0.16
CA VAL A 123 1.83 -6.84 0.06
C VAL A 123 2.10 -6.12 1.39
N ASN A 124 1.28 -5.11 1.75
CA ASN A 124 1.45 -4.44 3.04
C ASN A 124 1.07 -5.32 4.24
N LEU A 125 0.08 -6.20 4.09
CA LEU A 125 -0.31 -7.15 5.14
C LEU A 125 0.76 -8.21 5.39
N SER A 126 1.57 -8.53 4.39
CA SER A 126 2.68 -9.46 4.51
C SER A 126 3.91 -8.89 5.25
N ARG A 127 3.86 -7.63 5.68
CA ARG A 127 4.86 -6.94 6.52
C ARG A 127 6.25 -6.81 5.92
N VAL A 128 6.39 -6.95 4.63
CA VAL A 128 7.69 -6.83 3.94
C VAL A 128 8.22 -5.41 3.91
N ASN A 129 9.53 -5.30 3.87
CA ASN A 129 10.28 -4.06 3.75
C ASN A 129 11.06 -4.01 2.43
N SER A 130 11.56 -2.83 2.08
CA SER A 130 12.45 -2.68 0.93
C SER A 130 13.69 -3.57 1.10
N GLY A 131 14.02 -4.34 0.06
CA GLY A 131 15.11 -5.31 0.05
C GLY A 131 14.72 -6.76 0.37
N ASP A 132 13.55 -6.98 0.97
CA ASP A 132 13.02 -8.33 1.23
C ASP A 132 12.65 -9.03 -0.08
N LEU A 133 12.72 -10.37 -0.09
CA LEU A 133 12.33 -11.21 -1.21
C LEU A 133 10.89 -11.70 -1.06
N VAL A 134 10.03 -11.29 -1.98
CA VAL A 134 8.61 -11.67 -2.04
C VAL A 134 8.39 -12.71 -3.14
N LEU A 135 7.70 -13.79 -2.81
CA LEU A 135 7.29 -14.84 -3.75
C LEU A 135 5.78 -14.78 -4.01
N ASP A 136 5.41 -14.86 -5.29
CA ASP A 136 4.04 -15.15 -5.74
C ASP A 136 4.06 -16.42 -6.61
N PRO A 137 3.68 -17.59 -6.05
CA PRO A 137 3.73 -18.86 -6.78
C PRO A 137 2.58 -19.07 -7.77
N PHE A 138 1.63 -18.14 -7.85
CA PHE A 138 0.53 -18.09 -8.83
C PHE A 138 0.50 -16.71 -9.50
N CYS A 139 1.64 -16.24 -10.00
CA CYS A 139 1.86 -14.82 -10.30
C CYS A 139 0.98 -14.24 -11.41
N GLY A 140 0.38 -15.07 -12.26
CA GLY A 140 -0.47 -14.62 -13.34
C GLY A 140 0.18 -13.51 -14.18
N THR A 141 -0.46 -12.35 -14.24
CA THR A 141 0.05 -11.16 -14.96
C THR A 141 1.05 -10.31 -14.15
N GLY A 142 1.49 -10.78 -12.98
CA GLY A 142 2.47 -10.12 -12.12
C GLY A 142 1.90 -8.98 -11.26
N GLY A 143 0.59 -8.96 -11.02
CA GLY A 143 -0.05 -7.85 -10.28
C GLY A 143 0.52 -7.61 -8.89
N ILE A 144 0.70 -8.66 -8.11
CA ILE A 144 1.28 -8.64 -6.75
C ILE A 144 2.78 -8.31 -6.83
N LEU A 145 3.51 -8.96 -7.73
CA LEU A 145 4.94 -8.73 -7.91
C LEU A 145 5.28 -7.28 -8.26
N ILE A 146 4.45 -6.64 -9.11
CA ILE A 146 4.61 -5.22 -9.44
C ILE A 146 4.50 -4.37 -8.17
N GLU A 147 3.48 -4.60 -7.36
CA GLU A 147 3.26 -3.79 -6.16
C GLU A 147 4.35 -4.01 -5.09
N ALA A 148 4.88 -5.22 -4.97
CA ALA A 148 6.03 -5.53 -4.11
C ALA A 148 7.32 -4.87 -4.64
N GLY A 149 7.62 -5.00 -5.94
CA GLY A 149 8.79 -4.37 -6.54
C GLY A 149 8.79 -2.85 -6.44
N LEU A 150 7.61 -2.21 -6.59
CA LEU A 150 7.46 -0.75 -6.47
C LEU A 150 7.68 -0.19 -5.06
N ILE A 151 7.66 -1.01 -4.02
CA ILE A 151 8.08 -0.62 -2.66
C ILE A 151 9.52 -1.01 -2.35
N GLY A 152 10.25 -1.53 -3.36
CA GLY A 152 11.67 -1.85 -3.26
C GLY A 152 11.98 -3.29 -2.84
N CYS A 153 11.01 -4.20 -2.87
CA CYS A 153 11.27 -5.62 -2.66
C CYS A 153 11.92 -6.24 -3.90
N LYS A 154 12.73 -7.27 -3.70
CA LYS A 154 13.07 -8.26 -4.71
C LYS A 154 11.85 -9.15 -4.92
N VAL A 155 11.60 -9.59 -6.14
CA VAL A 155 10.39 -10.36 -6.40
C VAL A 155 10.70 -11.64 -7.19
N ALA A 156 10.02 -12.70 -6.82
CA ALA A 156 10.03 -13.97 -7.52
C ALA A 156 8.60 -14.41 -7.80
N GLY A 157 8.34 -14.88 -9.02
CA GLY A 157 7.01 -15.37 -9.38
C GLY A 157 7.06 -16.66 -10.17
N SER A 158 6.12 -17.56 -9.94
CA SER A 158 5.92 -18.71 -10.81
C SER A 158 4.49 -18.79 -11.30
N ASP A 159 4.33 -19.44 -12.43
CA ASP A 159 3.02 -19.77 -13.01
C ASP A 159 3.19 -21.00 -13.90
N VAL A 160 2.28 -21.95 -13.79
CA VAL A 160 2.24 -23.13 -14.65
C VAL A 160 1.98 -22.77 -16.11
N ASN A 161 1.28 -21.67 -16.34
CA ASN A 161 1.01 -21.17 -17.67
C ASN A 161 2.15 -20.29 -18.19
N TRP A 162 2.86 -20.77 -19.19
CA TRP A 162 3.99 -20.07 -19.82
C TRP A 162 3.62 -18.64 -20.30
N LYS A 163 2.41 -18.43 -20.80
CA LYS A 163 1.96 -17.09 -21.25
C LYS A 163 1.88 -16.11 -20.08
N MET A 164 1.39 -16.57 -18.92
CA MET A 164 1.28 -15.76 -17.71
C MET A 164 2.67 -15.41 -17.19
N LYS A 165 3.55 -16.38 -17.06
CA LYS A 165 4.95 -16.18 -16.64
C LYS A 165 5.66 -15.15 -17.51
N ASN A 166 5.58 -15.26 -18.84
CA ASN A 166 6.21 -14.28 -19.74
C ASN A 166 5.51 -12.92 -19.71
N GLY A 167 4.18 -12.91 -19.63
CA GLY A 167 3.41 -11.68 -19.51
C GLY A 167 3.71 -10.93 -18.20
N SER A 168 3.96 -11.65 -17.10
CA SER A 168 4.37 -11.02 -15.84
C SER A 168 5.74 -10.36 -15.98
N ALA A 169 6.71 -10.99 -16.62
CA ALA A 169 8.03 -10.41 -16.89
C ALA A 169 7.93 -9.12 -17.71
N ILE A 170 7.17 -9.14 -18.80
CA ILE A 170 6.91 -7.95 -19.64
C ILE A 170 6.31 -6.81 -18.82
N ASN A 171 5.37 -7.11 -17.92
CA ASN A 171 4.73 -6.11 -17.06
C ASN A 171 5.68 -5.57 -15.98
N LEU A 172 6.55 -6.41 -15.42
CA LEU A 172 7.58 -6.00 -14.46
C LEU A 172 8.57 -5.03 -15.11
N ASP A 173 9.08 -5.38 -16.29
CA ASP A 173 9.96 -4.49 -17.07
C ASP A 173 9.29 -3.15 -17.39
N TYR A 174 8.04 -3.17 -17.83
CA TYR A 174 7.25 -1.96 -18.10
C TYR A 174 7.10 -1.05 -16.88
N CYS A 175 6.97 -1.64 -15.69
CA CYS A 175 6.89 -0.91 -14.42
C CYS A 175 8.27 -0.51 -13.86
N GLY A 176 9.37 -0.80 -14.57
CA GLY A 176 10.73 -0.45 -14.17
C GLY A 176 11.30 -1.29 -13.03
N ILE A 177 10.75 -2.48 -12.81
CA ILE A 177 11.24 -3.42 -11.80
C ILE A 177 12.30 -4.30 -12.45
N THR A 178 13.52 -4.26 -11.91
CA THR A 178 14.70 -4.93 -12.49
C THR A 178 15.20 -6.11 -11.65
N ASP A 179 14.92 -6.12 -10.35
CA ASP A 179 15.32 -7.21 -9.45
C ASP A 179 14.18 -8.22 -9.30
N TYR A 180 14.00 -9.03 -10.34
CA TYR A 180 12.97 -10.06 -10.36
C TYR A 180 13.43 -11.36 -11.01
N ARG A 181 12.76 -12.45 -10.65
CA ARG A 181 12.86 -13.76 -11.30
C ARG A 181 11.48 -14.32 -11.57
N THR A 182 11.28 -14.92 -12.76
CA THR A 182 10.03 -15.60 -13.10
C THR A 182 10.28 -17.01 -13.59
N PHE A 183 9.49 -17.97 -13.11
CA PHE A 183 9.64 -19.39 -13.39
C PHE A 183 8.37 -19.94 -14.05
N ASN A 184 8.53 -20.86 -14.98
CA ASN A 184 7.40 -21.64 -15.48
C ASN A 184 7.41 -23.01 -14.81
N VAL A 185 6.86 -23.06 -13.61
CA VAL A 185 6.92 -24.22 -12.72
C VAL A 185 5.59 -24.31 -11.97
N ASP A 186 5.11 -25.53 -11.77
CA ASP A 186 3.99 -25.82 -10.88
C ASP A 186 4.40 -25.58 -9.43
N VAL A 187 3.51 -25.05 -8.62
CA VAL A 187 3.79 -24.75 -7.20
C VAL A 187 4.26 -25.98 -6.44
N ARG A 188 3.80 -27.18 -6.81
CA ARG A 188 4.18 -28.46 -6.22
C ARG A 188 5.64 -28.81 -6.42
N GLU A 189 6.26 -28.32 -7.48
CA GLU A 189 7.65 -28.56 -7.86
C GLU A 189 8.54 -27.33 -7.59
N LEU A 190 7.97 -26.25 -7.06
CA LEU A 190 8.66 -24.99 -6.85
C LEU A 190 9.73 -25.12 -5.77
N LYS A 191 10.98 -24.89 -6.14
CA LYS A 191 12.13 -24.85 -5.23
C LYS A 191 12.91 -23.56 -5.44
N MET A 192 12.93 -22.73 -4.41
CA MET A 192 13.70 -21.50 -4.41
C MET A 192 15.17 -21.77 -4.04
N TYR A 193 16.11 -21.06 -4.66
CA TYR A 193 17.53 -21.14 -4.31
C TYR A 193 17.82 -20.53 -2.93
N GLU A 194 17.00 -19.59 -2.49
CA GLU A 194 17.05 -18.94 -1.19
C GLU A 194 15.65 -18.83 -0.60
N LYS A 195 15.54 -18.96 0.70
CA LYS A 195 14.25 -18.82 1.41
C LYS A 195 13.76 -17.39 1.30
N VAL A 196 12.44 -17.24 1.08
CA VAL A 196 11.79 -15.94 0.89
C VAL A 196 11.36 -15.32 2.22
N ASP A 197 11.31 -13.99 2.27
CA ASP A 197 10.87 -13.23 3.43
C ASP A 197 9.34 -13.21 3.55
N SER A 198 8.63 -13.36 2.44
CA SER A 198 7.19 -13.47 2.43
C SER A 198 6.66 -14.13 1.17
N VAL A 199 5.49 -14.76 1.30
CA VAL A 199 4.67 -15.21 0.19
C VAL A 199 3.40 -14.37 0.14
N VAL A 200 3.10 -13.81 -1.04
CA VAL A 200 1.88 -13.03 -1.27
C VAL A 200 1.24 -13.52 -2.56
N THR A 201 0.02 -14.05 -2.50
CA THR A 201 -0.52 -14.77 -3.64
C THR A 201 -2.05 -14.80 -3.69
N ASP A 202 -2.57 -15.04 -4.90
CA ASP A 202 -4.00 -15.24 -5.20
C ASP A 202 -4.14 -16.57 -5.98
N PRO A 203 -4.27 -17.71 -5.27
CA PRO A 203 -4.34 -19.03 -5.89
C PRO A 203 -5.58 -19.22 -6.77
N PRO A 204 -5.57 -20.15 -7.72
CA PRO A 204 -6.76 -20.49 -8.50
C PRO A 204 -7.81 -21.22 -7.65
N TYR A 205 -9.06 -20.77 -7.69
CA TYR A 205 -10.17 -21.31 -6.87
C TYR A 205 -11.11 -22.27 -7.62
N GLY A 206 -10.72 -22.75 -8.79
CA GLY A 206 -11.50 -23.71 -9.58
C GLY A 206 -12.76 -23.16 -10.30
N ILE A 207 -13.20 -21.94 -9.97
CA ILE A 207 -14.44 -21.37 -10.55
C ILE A 207 -14.19 -20.66 -11.89
N SER A 208 -13.00 -20.11 -12.10
CA SER A 208 -12.68 -19.30 -13.30
C SER A 208 -11.35 -19.63 -13.97
N THR A 209 -10.62 -20.60 -13.48
CA THR A 209 -9.33 -21.04 -14.00
C THR A 209 -9.33 -22.55 -14.23
N SER A 210 -8.67 -23.00 -15.28
CA SER A 210 -8.51 -24.42 -15.59
C SER A 210 -7.59 -25.08 -14.54
N THR A 211 -8.18 -25.51 -13.43
CA THR A 211 -7.47 -26.25 -12.36
C THR A 211 -7.22 -27.72 -12.71
N GLY A 212 -7.62 -28.17 -13.90
CA GLY A 212 -7.66 -29.59 -14.21
C GLY A 212 -8.71 -30.33 -13.35
N ASP A 213 -8.60 -31.64 -13.24
CA ASP A 213 -9.54 -32.50 -12.50
C ASP A 213 -9.23 -32.60 -11.00
N ILE A 214 -8.49 -31.65 -10.41
CA ILE A 214 -8.07 -31.66 -8.99
C ILE A 214 -9.09 -30.92 -8.14
N GLU A 215 -9.59 -31.52 -7.07
CA GLU A 215 -10.43 -30.84 -6.09
C GLU A 215 -9.64 -29.69 -5.41
N GLY A 216 -10.32 -28.56 -5.17
CA GLY A 216 -9.68 -27.35 -4.66
C GLY A 216 -8.88 -27.53 -3.37
N ASP A 217 -9.33 -28.43 -2.48
CA ASP A 217 -8.68 -28.71 -1.20
C ASP A 217 -7.29 -29.38 -1.35
N GLU A 218 -7.10 -30.22 -2.39
CA GLU A 218 -5.79 -30.85 -2.66
C GLU A 218 -4.76 -29.82 -3.10
N ILE A 219 -5.14 -28.86 -3.93
CA ILE A 219 -4.23 -27.78 -4.39
C ILE A 219 -3.74 -26.96 -3.21
N PHE A 220 -4.62 -26.63 -2.25
CA PHE A 220 -4.23 -25.86 -1.07
C PHE A 220 -3.27 -26.65 -0.17
N ASN A 221 -3.53 -27.92 0.07
CA ASN A 221 -2.64 -28.77 0.88
C ASN A 221 -1.25 -28.88 0.26
N GLU A 222 -1.17 -29.17 -1.04
CA GLU A 222 0.12 -29.25 -1.77
C GLU A 222 0.82 -27.90 -1.82
N PHE A 223 0.09 -26.82 -1.97
CA PHE A 223 0.59 -25.46 -1.89
C PHE A 223 1.23 -25.17 -0.54
N PHE A 224 0.53 -25.42 0.58
CA PHE A 224 1.10 -25.14 1.92
C PHE A 224 2.37 -25.95 2.18
N HIS A 225 2.43 -27.22 1.77
CA HIS A 225 3.62 -28.05 1.91
C HIS A 225 4.80 -27.49 1.10
N SER A 226 4.56 -27.14 -0.17
CA SER A 226 5.59 -26.58 -1.04
C SER A 226 6.11 -25.23 -0.54
N ILE A 227 5.22 -24.37 -0.06
CA ILE A 227 5.57 -23.02 0.39
C ILE A 227 6.37 -23.04 1.68
N TYR A 228 6.02 -23.93 2.63
CA TYR A 228 6.71 -24.04 3.90
C TYR A 228 8.23 -24.23 3.75
N ASP A 229 8.65 -25.08 2.82
CA ASP A 229 10.07 -25.33 2.55
C ASP A 229 10.80 -24.13 1.94
N ASN A 230 10.06 -23.23 1.27
CA ASN A 230 10.60 -22.07 0.59
C ASN A 230 10.62 -20.80 1.46
N MET A 231 9.94 -20.77 2.62
CA MET A 231 9.83 -19.61 3.49
C MET A 231 10.94 -19.60 4.57
N LYS A 232 11.39 -18.42 4.97
CA LYS A 232 12.23 -18.25 6.17
C LYS A 232 11.40 -18.51 7.42
N ASP A 233 12.11 -18.79 8.54
CA ASP A 233 11.48 -18.79 9.84
C ASP A 233 10.89 -17.40 10.11
N ASP A 234 9.72 -17.32 10.72
CA ASP A 234 8.96 -16.08 10.98
C ASP A 234 8.51 -15.29 9.72
N ALA A 235 8.59 -15.88 8.52
CA ALA A 235 8.05 -15.26 7.30
C ALA A 235 6.53 -15.25 7.30
N TYR A 236 5.94 -14.28 6.59
CA TYR A 236 4.49 -14.12 6.50
C TYR A 236 3.95 -14.65 5.16
N LEU A 237 2.85 -15.39 5.24
CA LEU A 237 2.01 -15.72 4.09
C LEU A 237 0.78 -14.81 4.08
N CYS A 238 0.58 -14.07 3.00
CA CYS A 238 -0.65 -13.33 2.73
C CYS A 238 -1.31 -13.90 1.47
N MET A 239 -2.42 -14.61 1.65
CA MET A 239 -3.13 -15.29 0.59
C MET A 239 -4.56 -14.78 0.48
N ALA A 240 -5.07 -14.57 -0.73
CA ALA A 240 -6.50 -14.46 -0.96
C ALA A 240 -7.13 -15.85 -0.87
N SER A 241 -8.34 -15.94 -0.34
CA SER A 241 -9.13 -17.17 -0.30
C SER A 241 -10.62 -16.86 -0.41
N PRO A 242 -11.40 -17.69 -1.11
CA PRO A 242 -12.84 -17.59 -1.07
C PRO A 242 -13.39 -17.80 0.34
N HIS A 243 -14.43 -17.06 0.69
CA HIS A 243 -15.02 -17.10 2.04
C HIS A 243 -15.64 -18.47 2.43
N TYR A 244 -15.86 -19.34 1.45
CA TYR A 244 -16.42 -20.69 1.66
C TYR A 244 -15.35 -21.77 1.85
N VAL A 245 -14.08 -21.44 1.70
CA VAL A 245 -12.97 -22.38 1.94
C VAL A 245 -12.52 -22.24 3.39
N ASP A 246 -12.63 -23.31 4.17
CA ASP A 246 -12.08 -23.36 5.53
C ASP A 246 -10.61 -23.80 5.46
N LEU A 247 -9.72 -22.86 5.74
CA LEU A 247 -8.27 -23.10 5.73
C LEU A 247 -7.73 -23.63 7.07
N ASN A 248 -8.52 -23.60 8.16
CA ASN A 248 -8.03 -24.01 9.49
C ASN A 248 -7.50 -25.46 9.56
N PRO A 249 -8.08 -26.43 8.84
CA PRO A 249 -7.53 -27.80 8.85
C PRO A 249 -6.22 -27.96 8.09
N MET A 250 -5.81 -26.94 7.28
CA MET A 250 -4.69 -27.01 6.34
C MET A 250 -3.45 -26.25 6.83
N ILE A 251 -3.59 -25.45 7.89
CA ILE A 251 -2.56 -24.65 8.53
C ILE A 251 -2.18 -25.27 9.88
#